data_f9c76eb3f90468b12e8fd8bca5ffd700
#
_entry.id   f9c76eb3f90468b12e8fd8bca5ffd700
#
_cell.length_a   1.000
_cell.length_b   1.000
_cell.length_c   1.000
_cell.angle_alpha   90.00
_cell.angle_beta   90.00
_cell.angle_gamma   90.00
#
_symmetry.space_group_name_H-M   'P 1'
#
loop_
_entity.id
_entity.type
_entity.pdbx_description
1 polymer ?
#
loop_
_entity_poly.entity_id
_entity_poly.type
_entity_poly.pdbx_seq_one_letter_code
_entity_poly.pdbx_strand_id
1 'polypeptide(L)'
;MRLRTFLDIDPKLIGVIGGGKRKPTGVVDVALIQSLVRNGEVDDIVAGYGHLVIDECHHLSAVSFERVARRAKARYVLGLSATARKDGHHAIIFMQCGPVRHKVDARAHAAEGMIRHLVRERTTKFELPAVLTTAERPPMPAVYAALAGDDARNDLIFDDVLHAIERKRSPLVLTERKDHLALVADRFSRFVKNVAVLSGGLSAAERKLVESVLAAPESEERLVIATGRYLGEGFDDSRLDTLFLTMPISWKGTLAQYVGRLHRQHAGKTDVLVYDYVDAGVPVLARMAAKRRAGYRALGYSLE
;
A
#
# COMPACT_ATOMS: atom_id res chain seq x y z
N MET A 1 -8.38 -1.60 -16.49
CA MET A 1 -8.89 -0.43 -15.73
C MET A 1 -10.25 -0.80 -15.15
N ARG A 2 -10.42 -0.84 -13.82
CA ARG A 2 -11.64 -1.34 -13.13
C ARG A 2 -12.85 -0.39 -13.22
N LEU A 3 -12.64 0.90 -13.48
CA LEU A 3 -13.75 1.86 -13.57
C LEU A 3 -14.86 1.44 -14.54
N ARG A 4 -14.51 0.84 -15.68
CA ARG A 4 -15.52 0.35 -16.65
C ARG A 4 -16.47 -0.67 -16.03
N THR A 5 -15.93 -1.56 -15.20
CA THR A 5 -16.69 -2.65 -14.55
C THR A 5 -17.61 -2.12 -13.46
N PHE A 6 -17.13 -1.15 -12.66
CA PHE A 6 -17.92 -0.57 -11.57
C PHE A 6 -18.96 0.43 -12.02
N LEU A 7 -18.67 1.19 -13.09
CA LEU A 7 -19.60 2.20 -13.62
C LEU A 7 -20.51 1.65 -14.71
N ASP A 8 -20.25 0.42 -15.20
CA ASP A 8 -20.97 -0.22 -16.30
C ASP A 8 -21.08 0.70 -17.54
N ILE A 9 -19.96 1.30 -17.93
CA ILE A 9 -19.88 2.23 -19.07
C ILE A 9 -18.93 1.73 -20.15
N ASP A 10 -19.16 2.18 -21.40
CA ASP A 10 -18.25 1.88 -22.51
C ASP A 10 -16.83 2.37 -22.18
N PRO A 11 -15.80 1.53 -22.32
CA PRO A 11 -14.39 1.92 -22.14
C PRO A 11 -13.96 3.14 -22.95
N LYS A 12 -14.61 3.40 -24.08
CA LYS A 12 -14.34 4.58 -24.93
C LYS A 12 -14.71 5.90 -24.26
N LEU A 13 -15.60 5.87 -23.27
CA LEU A 13 -16.01 7.05 -22.49
C LEU A 13 -15.06 7.36 -21.33
N ILE A 14 -14.04 6.52 -21.11
CA ILE A 14 -13.04 6.70 -20.05
C ILE A 14 -11.75 7.23 -20.67
N GLY A 15 -11.46 8.49 -20.42
CA GLY A 15 -10.21 9.12 -20.84
C GLY A 15 -9.11 9.06 -19.81
N VAL A 16 -7.90 9.35 -20.24
CA VAL A 16 -6.68 9.33 -19.39
C VAL A 16 -5.80 10.54 -19.68
N ILE A 17 -5.42 11.25 -18.61
CA ILE A 17 -4.47 12.36 -18.65
C ILE A 17 -3.34 12.08 -17.65
N GLY A 18 -2.19 11.66 -18.12
CA GLY A 18 -1.03 11.32 -17.29
C GLY A 18 -0.27 10.10 -17.79
N GLY A 19 0.92 9.86 -17.24
CA GLY A 19 1.75 8.75 -17.65
C GLY A 19 2.15 8.77 -19.14
N GLY A 20 2.37 9.97 -19.71
CA GLY A 20 2.68 10.15 -21.12
C GLY A 20 1.45 10.10 -22.05
N LYS A 21 0.26 9.90 -21.52
CA LYS A 21 -1.00 9.85 -22.29
C LYS A 21 -1.81 11.12 -22.06
N ARG A 22 -2.42 11.63 -23.14
CA ARG A 22 -3.40 12.72 -23.07
C ARG A 22 -4.55 12.42 -24.05
N LYS A 23 -5.53 11.70 -23.56
CA LYS A 23 -6.72 11.31 -24.34
C LYS A 23 -7.98 11.53 -23.49
N PRO A 24 -8.39 12.81 -23.26
CA PRO A 24 -9.63 13.08 -22.56
C PRO A 24 -10.83 12.73 -23.44
N THR A 25 -11.92 12.36 -22.80
CA THR A 25 -13.21 12.11 -23.47
C THR A 25 -14.26 13.17 -23.13
N GLY A 26 -14.05 13.89 -22.02
CA GLY A 26 -15.02 14.86 -21.50
C GLY A 26 -16.20 14.21 -20.75
N VAL A 27 -16.23 12.87 -20.63
CA VAL A 27 -17.29 12.15 -19.90
C VAL A 27 -16.77 11.71 -18.54
N VAL A 28 -15.86 10.74 -18.51
CA VAL A 28 -15.15 10.30 -17.31
C VAL A 28 -13.67 10.29 -17.61
N ASP A 29 -12.94 11.22 -17.04
CA ASP A 29 -11.50 11.30 -17.27
C ASP A 29 -10.71 11.09 -15.98
N VAL A 30 -9.73 10.21 -16.04
CA VAL A 30 -8.78 9.96 -14.94
C VAL A 30 -7.51 10.74 -15.21
N ALA A 31 -7.16 11.63 -14.30
CA ALA A 31 -6.01 12.49 -14.46
C ALA A 31 -5.02 12.38 -13.29
N LEU A 32 -3.74 12.38 -13.60
CA LEU A 32 -2.72 12.69 -12.62
C LEU A 32 -2.67 14.20 -12.44
N ILE A 33 -2.75 14.67 -11.19
CA ILE A 33 -2.81 16.10 -10.90
C ILE A 33 -1.63 16.87 -11.46
N GLN A 34 -0.43 16.27 -11.43
CA GLN A 34 0.79 16.86 -11.99
C GLN A 34 0.71 17.03 -13.52
N SER A 35 -0.14 16.26 -14.19
CA SER A 35 -0.36 16.35 -15.63
C SER A 35 -1.39 17.42 -16.03
N LEU A 36 -2.12 17.96 -15.05
CA LEU A 36 -3.07 19.06 -15.22
C LEU A 36 -2.46 20.43 -14.99
N VAL A 37 -1.20 20.52 -14.53
CA VAL A 37 -0.49 21.78 -14.29
C VAL A 37 0.75 21.83 -15.18
N ARG A 38 0.84 22.84 -16.03
CA ARG A 38 2.01 23.11 -16.89
C ARG A 38 2.46 24.56 -16.71
N ASN A 39 3.74 24.77 -16.49
CA ASN A 39 4.32 26.13 -16.30
C ASN A 39 3.57 26.99 -15.27
N GLY A 40 3.00 26.36 -14.25
CA GLY A 40 2.21 27.04 -13.22
C GLY A 40 0.76 27.32 -13.59
N GLU A 41 0.34 27.03 -14.81
CA GLU A 41 -1.06 27.15 -15.26
C GLU A 41 -1.80 25.83 -15.21
N VAL A 42 -3.07 25.88 -14.87
CA VAL A 42 -3.97 24.71 -14.82
C VAL A 42 -4.66 24.58 -16.17
N ASP A 43 -4.72 23.36 -16.66
CA ASP A 43 -5.41 22.99 -17.88
C ASP A 43 -6.89 23.36 -17.81
N ASP A 44 -7.38 24.05 -18.83
CA ASP A 44 -8.77 24.52 -18.91
C ASP A 44 -9.80 23.41 -18.94
N ILE A 45 -9.40 22.21 -19.32
CA ILE A 45 -10.28 21.02 -19.32
C ILE A 45 -10.93 20.80 -17.96
N VAL A 46 -10.24 21.14 -16.87
CA VAL A 46 -10.74 20.96 -15.49
C VAL A 46 -12.02 21.73 -15.23
N ALA A 47 -12.20 22.87 -15.91
CA ALA A 47 -13.40 23.71 -15.75
C ALA A 47 -14.65 23.14 -16.44
N GLY A 48 -14.49 22.15 -17.30
CA GLY A 48 -15.60 21.54 -18.06
C GLY A 48 -16.36 20.43 -17.31
N TYR A 49 -15.88 19.97 -16.15
CA TYR A 49 -16.51 18.87 -15.41
C TYR A 49 -17.45 19.36 -14.33
N GLY A 50 -18.62 18.73 -14.24
CA GLY A 50 -19.63 19.01 -13.21
C GLY A 50 -19.36 18.27 -11.88
N HIS A 51 -18.52 17.22 -11.89
CA HIS A 51 -18.16 16.42 -10.73
C HIS A 51 -16.66 16.18 -10.70
N LEU A 52 -16.04 16.47 -9.56
CA LEU A 52 -14.63 16.25 -9.29
C LEU A 52 -14.46 15.25 -8.14
N VAL A 53 -13.84 14.13 -8.42
CA VAL A 53 -13.47 13.12 -7.40
C VAL A 53 -11.97 13.14 -7.20
N ILE A 54 -11.55 13.28 -5.95
CA ILE A 54 -10.16 13.41 -5.56
C ILE A 54 -9.81 12.22 -4.66
N ASP A 55 -9.03 11.31 -5.22
CA ASP A 55 -8.52 10.18 -4.46
C ASP A 55 -7.28 10.60 -3.65
N GLU A 56 -7.10 9.97 -2.48
CA GLU A 56 -6.05 10.28 -1.52
C GLU A 56 -5.94 11.79 -1.19
N CYS A 57 -7.09 12.41 -0.97
CA CYS A 57 -7.20 13.86 -0.75
C CYS A 57 -6.37 14.39 0.43
N HIS A 58 -5.81 13.54 1.29
CA HIS A 58 -4.88 13.92 2.34
C HIS A 58 -3.49 14.36 1.81
N HIS A 59 -3.16 14.08 0.55
CA HIS A 59 -1.96 14.60 -0.11
C HIS A 59 -2.12 16.01 -0.69
N LEU A 60 -3.27 16.64 -0.47
CA LEU A 60 -3.71 17.89 -1.09
C LEU A 60 -3.00 19.17 -0.62
N SER A 61 -2.03 19.08 0.25
CA SER A 61 -1.24 20.22 0.72
C SER A 61 -0.29 20.83 -0.33
N ALA A 62 -0.23 20.22 -1.52
CA ALA A 62 0.59 20.76 -2.61
C ALA A 62 -0.11 21.94 -3.31
N VAL A 63 0.61 23.02 -3.53
CA VAL A 63 0.19 24.25 -4.25
C VAL A 63 -0.50 23.92 -5.60
N SER A 64 -0.04 22.90 -6.29
CA SER A 64 -0.59 22.44 -7.56
C SER A 64 -2.04 21.99 -7.45
N PHE A 65 -2.41 21.37 -6.32
CA PHE A 65 -3.77 20.87 -6.12
C PHE A 65 -4.76 22.01 -5.83
N GLU A 66 -4.39 22.93 -4.96
CA GLU A 66 -5.24 24.09 -4.68
C GLU A 66 -5.57 24.86 -5.98
N ARG A 67 -4.59 24.99 -6.87
CA ARG A 67 -4.81 25.60 -8.19
C ARG A 67 -5.81 24.82 -9.05
N VAL A 68 -5.68 23.49 -9.11
CA VAL A 68 -6.61 22.63 -9.86
C VAL A 68 -8.01 22.72 -9.27
N ALA A 69 -8.16 22.61 -7.96
CA ALA A 69 -9.45 22.70 -7.29
C ALA A 69 -10.13 24.06 -7.50
N ARG A 70 -9.37 25.16 -7.43
CA ARG A 70 -9.89 26.52 -7.72
C ARG A 70 -10.32 26.72 -9.19
N ARG A 71 -9.63 26.06 -10.14
CA ARG A 71 -9.98 26.14 -11.56
C ARG A 71 -11.19 25.29 -11.90
N ALA A 72 -11.44 24.20 -11.16
CA ALA A 72 -12.60 23.36 -11.33
C ALA A 72 -13.89 24.14 -11.03
N LYS A 73 -14.82 24.16 -11.99
CA LYS A 73 -16.17 24.70 -11.82
C LYS A 73 -17.18 23.64 -11.42
N ALA A 74 -16.69 22.53 -10.88
CA ALA A 74 -17.49 21.37 -10.53
C ALA A 74 -18.54 21.73 -9.46
N ARG A 75 -19.80 21.39 -9.73
CA ARG A 75 -20.88 21.53 -8.75
C ARG A 75 -20.72 20.57 -7.57
N TYR A 76 -20.14 19.41 -7.83
CA TYR A 76 -19.93 18.37 -6.83
C TYR A 76 -18.44 18.08 -6.71
N VAL A 77 -17.92 18.14 -5.47
CA VAL A 77 -16.54 17.80 -5.16
C VAL A 77 -16.55 16.74 -4.07
N LEU A 78 -15.89 15.61 -4.34
CA LEU A 78 -15.77 14.49 -3.41
C LEU A 78 -14.29 14.19 -3.15
N GLY A 79 -13.86 14.33 -1.90
CA GLY A 79 -12.55 13.90 -1.43
C GLY A 79 -12.65 12.50 -0.81
N LEU A 80 -11.79 11.59 -1.25
CA LEU A 80 -11.63 10.25 -0.69
C LEU A 80 -10.27 10.14 0.00
N SER A 81 -10.21 9.51 1.16
CA SER A 81 -8.95 9.23 1.86
C SER A 81 -9.10 8.07 2.83
N ALA A 82 -8.14 7.16 2.82
CA ALA A 82 -8.04 6.10 3.82
C ALA A 82 -7.55 6.63 5.19
N THR A 83 -6.94 7.82 5.21
CA THR A 83 -6.31 8.40 6.41
C THR A 83 -6.67 9.86 6.56
N ALA A 84 -7.37 10.18 7.64
CA ALA A 84 -7.52 11.57 8.07
C ALA A 84 -6.26 11.98 8.87
N ARG A 85 -5.33 12.71 8.26
CA ARG A 85 -4.21 13.31 9.00
C ARG A 85 -4.71 14.43 9.91
N LYS A 86 -4.18 14.51 11.13
CA LYS A 86 -4.49 15.58 12.09
C LYS A 86 -3.48 16.74 12.04
N ASP A 87 -2.62 16.77 11.06
CA ASP A 87 -1.50 17.69 10.92
C ASP A 87 -1.93 18.91 10.09
N GLY A 88 -2.51 19.93 10.70
CA GLY A 88 -2.66 21.32 10.20
C GLY A 88 -3.24 21.55 8.79
N HIS A 89 -3.12 20.61 7.89
CA HIS A 89 -3.55 20.70 6.50
C HIS A 89 -5.04 20.39 6.27
N HIS A 90 -5.77 19.99 7.30
CA HIS A 90 -7.20 19.71 7.23
C HIS A 90 -8.03 20.88 6.73
N ALA A 91 -7.62 22.09 7.08
CA ALA A 91 -8.36 23.29 6.68
C ALA A 91 -8.46 23.40 5.14
N ILE A 92 -7.38 23.13 4.41
CA ILE A 92 -7.34 23.19 2.93
C ILE A 92 -8.23 22.08 2.34
N ILE A 93 -8.17 20.86 2.89
CA ILE A 93 -9.00 19.76 2.44
C ILE A 93 -10.49 20.08 2.64
N PHE A 94 -10.85 20.59 3.81
CA PHE A 94 -12.24 20.96 4.11
C PHE A 94 -12.73 22.16 3.30
N MET A 95 -11.88 23.12 2.99
CA MET A 95 -12.22 24.23 2.10
C MET A 95 -12.54 23.77 0.67
N GLN A 96 -11.87 22.72 0.19
CA GLN A 96 -12.02 22.26 -1.19
C GLN A 96 -13.02 21.12 -1.34
N CYS A 97 -13.04 20.18 -0.40
CA CYS A 97 -13.87 18.96 -0.45
C CYS A 97 -15.08 19.00 0.48
N GLY A 98 -15.19 20.03 1.32
CA GLY A 98 -16.20 20.10 2.37
C GLY A 98 -15.90 19.21 3.59
N PRO A 99 -16.81 19.18 4.57
CA PRO A 99 -16.63 18.41 5.79
C PRO A 99 -16.73 16.90 5.53
N VAL A 100 -16.20 16.08 6.46
CA VAL A 100 -16.33 14.64 6.41
C VAL A 100 -17.83 14.26 6.45
N ARG A 101 -18.31 13.66 5.37
CA ARG A 101 -19.71 13.23 5.21
C ARG A 101 -19.93 11.78 5.63
N HIS A 102 -18.92 10.94 5.40
CA HIS A 102 -18.97 9.53 5.73
C HIS A 102 -17.62 9.05 6.24
N LYS A 103 -17.64 8.19 7.23
CA LYS A 103 -16.46 7.53 7.78
C LYS A 103 -16.78 6.06 7.96
N VAL A 104 -16.01 5.21 7.28
CA VAL A 104 -16.09 3.77 7.51
C VAL A 104 -15.45 3.44 8.85
N ASP A 105 -16.20 2.81 9.73
CA ASP A 105 -15.64 2.20 10.94
C ASP A 105 -15.01 0.86 10.55
N ALA A 106 -13.68 0.86 10.40
CA ALA A 106 -12.93 -0.32 9.98
C ALA A 106 -13.15 -1.50 10.95
N ARG A 107 -13.35 -1.23 12.25
CA ARG A 107 -13.58 -2.26 13.25
C ARG A 107 -14.97 -2.87 13.14
N ALA A 108 -16.00 -2.05 12.97
CA ALA A 108 -17.37 -2.52 12.76
C ALA A 108 -17.45 -3.30 11.43
N HIS A 109 -16.85 -2.78 10.37
CA HIS A 109 -16.81 -3.46 9.08
C HIS A 109 -16.07 -4.81 9.13
N ALA A 110 -14.98 -4.91 9.90
CA ALA A 110 -14.28 -6.17 10.14
C ALA A 110 -15.12 -7.17 10.93
N ALA A 111 -15.94 -6.68 11.88
CA ALA A 111 -16.83 -7.52 12.68
C ALA A 111 -18.04 -8.04 11.90
N GLU A 112 -18.53 -7.26 10.93
CA GLU A 112 -19.63 -7.66 10.04
C GLU A 112 -19.19 -8.60 8.92
N GLY A 113 -17.89 -8.59 8.58
CA GLY A 113 -17.32 -9.43 7.53
C GLY A 113 -17.17 -10.89 7.94
N MET A 114 -17.36 -11.82 6.98
CA MET A 114 -17.10 -13.25 7.20
C MET A 114 -15.59 -13.60 7.24
N ILE A 115 -14.70 -12.64 6.99
CA ILE A 115 -13.25 -12.84 6.92
C ILE A 115 -12.64 -12.47 8.27
N ARG A 116 -11.95 -13.41 8.92
CA ARG A 116 -11.23 -13.16 10.17
C ARG A 116 -9.94 -12.37 9.89
N HIS A 117 -9.64 -11.39 10.72
CA HIS A 117 -8.43 -10.57 10.63
C HIS A 117 -7.46 -10.95 11.76
N LEU A 118 -6.32 -11.53 11.40
CA LEU A 118 -5.36 -12.11 12.35
C LEU A 118 -3.97 -11.46 12.19
N VAL A 119 -3.31 -11.26 13.33
CA VAL A 119 -1.88 -10.87 13.37
C VAL A 119 -1.11 -11.88 14.17
N ARG A 120 -0.05 -12.41 13.57
CA ARG A 120 0.94 -13.27 14.22
C ARG A 120 2.22 -12.49 14.43
N GLU A 121 2.52 -12.19 15.69
CA GLU A 121 3.78 -11.56 16.04
C GLU A 121 4.91 -12.59 16.08
N ARG A 122 6.02 -12.25 15.41
CA ARG A 122 7.24 -13.05 15.38
C ARG A 122 8.37 -12.29 16.05
N THR A 123 8.68 -12.64 17.28
CA THR A 123 9.83 -12.03 18.00
C THR A 123 11.12 -12.48 17.36
N THR A 124 11.98 -11.52 16.99
CA THR A 124 13.31 -11.78 16.46
C THR A 124 14.36 -11.65 17.56
N LYS A 125 15.56 -12.18 17.29
CA LYS A 125 16.74 -12.01 18.13
C LYS A 125 17.65 -10.89 17.60
N PHE A 126 17.13 -10.02 16.75
CA PHE A 126 17.92 -8.95 16.16
C PHE A 126 18.46 -7.99 17.22
N GLU A 127 19.74 -7.71 17.12
CA GLU A 127 20.45 -6.72 17.92
C GLU A 127 21.11 -5.69 17.01
N LEU A 128 21.21 -4.45 17.48
CA LEU A 128 21.93 -3.43 16.74
C LEU A 128 23.42 -3.73 16.72
N PRO A 129 24.09 -3.56 15.57
CA PRO A 129 25.56 -3.58 15.51
C PRO A 129 26.17 -2.60 16.53
N ALA A 130 27.28 -2.99 17.16
CA ALA A 130 27.95 -2.21 18.22
C ALA A 130 28.19 -0.74 17.81
N VAL A 131 28.51 -0.50 16.54
CA VAL A 131 28.75 0.85 16.00
C VAL A 131 27.49 1.73 16.05
N LEU A 132 26.30 1.15 16.05
CA LEU A 132 25.02 1.88 16.12
C LEU A 132 24.50 1.99 17.56
N THR A 133 24.97 1.16 18.49
CA THR A 133 24.56 1.20 19.90
C THR A 133 25.19 2.34 20.67
N THR A 134 26.32 2.87 20.22
CA THR A 134 27.03 4.00 20.86
C THR A 134 26.31 5.33 20.64
N ALA A 135 25.42 5.43 19.65
CA ALA A 135 24.66 6.64 19.38
C ALA A 135 23.38 6.68 20.24
N GLU A 136 23.13 7.78 20.93
CA GLU A 136 21.90 8.00 21.70
C GLU A 136 20.63 7.80 20.84
N ARG A 137 20.71 8.18 19.56
CA ARG A 137 19.66 7.97 18.54
C ARG A 137 20.29 7.52 17.23
N PRO A 138 20.37 6.22 16.97
CA PRO A 138 20.92 5.73 15.71
C PRO A 138 20.10 6.21 14.52
N PRO A 139 20.73 6.60 13.40
CA PRO A 139 20.01 7.00 12.19
C PRO A 139 19.13 5.85 11.69
N MET A 140 17.84 6.10 11.50
CA MET A 140 16.89 5.07 11.06
C MET A 140 17.29 4.38 9.74
N PRO A 141 17.87 5.06 8.72
CA PRO A 141 18.38 4.38 7.53
C PRO A 141 19.45 3.32 7.83
N ALA A 142 20.33 3.57 8.81
CA ALA A 142 21.34 2.61 9.23
C ALA A 142 20.74 1.43 10.00
N VAL A 143 19.74 1.70 10.85
CA VAL A 143 18.96 0.64 11.54
C VAL A 143 18.27 -0.26 10.51
N TYR A 144 17.63 0.32 9.50
CA TYR A 144 16.98 -0.46 8.44
C TYR A 144 17.99 -1.24 7.57
N ALA A 145 19.18 -0.69 7.34
CA ALA A 145 20.24 -1.41 6.64
C ALA A 145 20.71 -2.63 7.44
N ALA A 146 20.89 -2.47 8.76
CA ALA A 146 21.25 -3.57 9.65
C ALA A 146 20.15 -4.65 9.70
N LEU A 147 18.87 -4.27 9.79
CA LEU A 147 17.74 -5.21 9.72
C LEU A 147 17.70 -5.99 8.40
N ALA A 148 17.96 -5.31 7.27
CA ALA A 148 17.97 -5.93 5.95
C ALA A 148 19.11 -6.95 5.79
N GLY A 149 20.23 -6.73 6.48
CA GLY A 149 21.40 -7.59 6.42
C GLY A 149 21.48 -8.65 7.54
N ASP A 150 20.48 -8.75 8.42
CA ASP A 150 20.48 -9.76 9.49
C ASP A 150 20.02 -11.13 8.96
N ASP A 151 20.95 -12.06 8.86
CA ASP A 151 20.69 -13.38 8.28
C ASP A 151 19.68 -14.18 9.11
N ALA A 152 19.80 -14.19 10.42
CA ALA A 152 18.90 -14.95 11.30
C ALA A 152 17.45 -14.46 11.21
N ARG A 153 17.28 -13.15 11.07
CA ARG A 153 15.96 -12.53 10.84
C ARG A 153 15.42 -12.86 9.45
N ASN A 154 16.25 -12.82 8.44
CA ASN A 154 15.89 -13.16 7.07
C ASN A 154 15.56 -14.64 6.93
N ASP A 155 16.25 -15.55 7.66
CA ASP A 155 15.92 -16.97 7.74
C ASP A 155 14.54 -17.20 8.35
N LEU A 156 14.23 -16.53 9.46
CA LEU A 156 12.90 -16.60 10.07
C LEU A 156 11.79 -16.15 9.10
N ILE A 157 12.02 -15.04 8.37
CA ILE A 157 11.07 -14.55 7.36
C ILE A 157 10.90 -15.57 6.24
N PHE A 158 12.00 -16.13 5.78
CA PHE A 158 12.01 -17.12 4.70
C PHE A 158 11.19 -18.37 5.07
N ASP A 159 11.43 -18.92 6.25
CA ASP A 159 10.73 -20.11 6.74
C ASP A 159 9.21 -19.84 6.90
N ASP A 160 8.85 -18.71 7.48
CA ASP A 160 7.45 -18.33 7.65
C ASP A 160 6.72 -18.17 6.30
N VAL A 161 7.39 -17.61 5.28
CA VAL A 161 6.79 -17.45 3.94
C VAL A 161 6.63 -18.81 3.25
N LEU A 162 7.65 -19.69 3.30
CA LEU A 162 7.53 -21.05 2.74
C LEU A 162 6.39 -21.84 3.41
N HIS A 163 6.30 -21.78 4.73
CA HIS A 163 5.18 -22.38 5.48
C HIS A 163 3.80 -21.86 5.04
N ALA A 164 3.71 -20.56 4.72
CA ALA A 164 2.43 -20.01 4.20
C ALA A 164 2.11 -20.56 2.81
N ILE A 165 3.12 -20.68 1.93
CA ILE A 165 2.95 -21.25 0.58
C ILE A 165 2.53 -22.72 0.65
N GLU A 166 3.17 -23.52 1.50
CA GLU A 166 2.81 -24.93 1.73
C GLU A 166 1.35 -25.06 2.18
N ARG A 167 0.84 -24.12 2.94
CA ARG A 167 -0.57 -24.03 3.35
C ARG A 167 -1.49 -23.43 2.28
N LYS A 168 -1.01 -23.29 1.05
CA LYS A 168 -1.73 -22.73 -0.11
C LYS A 168 -2.23 -21.29 0.11
N ARG A 169 -1.54 -20.52 0.91
CA ARG A 169 -1.80 -19.09 1.08
C ARG A 169 -1.24 -18.28 -0.09
N SER A 170 -1.76 -17.08 -0.27
CA SER A 170 -1.29 -16.11 -1.27
C SER A 170 -0.50 -15.00 -0.59
N PRO A 171 0.81 -15.20 -0.35
CA PRO A 171 1.63 -14.28 0.43
C PRO A 171 2.06 -13.04 -0.35
N LEU A 172 2.12 -11.92 0.39
CA LEU A 172 2.75 -10.68 0.02
C LEU A 172 3.88 -10.38 1.00
N VAL A 173 5.12 -10.38 0.53
CA VAL A 173 6.29 -9.92 1.32
C VAL A 173 6.52 -8.44 1.05
N LEU A 174 6.49 -7.64 2.11
CA LEU A 174 6.59 -6.19 2.02
C LEU A 174 7.87 -5.70 2.69
N THR A 175 8.69 -4.98 1.93
CA THR A 175 9.89 -4.31 2.41
C THR A 175 9.89 -2.82 2.04
N GLU A 176 10.66 -2.01 2.79
CA GLU A 176 10.84 -0.59 2.48
C GLU A 176 12.14 -0.30 1.70
N ARG A 177 12.96 -1.32 1.47
CA ARG A 177 14.30 -1.18 0.88
C ARG A 177 14.45 -1.99 -0.39
N LYS A 178 15.05 -1.38 -1.42
CA LYS A 178 15.31 -2.06 -2.71
C LYS A 178 16.39 -3.13 -2.63
N ASP A 179 17.42 -2.92 -1.81
CA ASP A 179 18.47 -3.91 -1.57
C ASP A 179 17.91 -5.16 -0.87
N HIS A 180 17.09 -4.98 0.16
CA HIS A 180 16.40 -6.09 0.82
C HIS A 180 15.39 -6.78 -0.12
N LEU A 181 14.67 -6.03 -0.95
CA LEU A 181 13.79 -6.60 -1.97
C LEU A 181 14.55 -7.53 -2.91
N ALA A 182 15.72 -7.11 -3.41
CA ALA A 182 16.54 -7.91 -4.30
C ALA A 182 17.06 -9.17 -3.62
N LEU A 183 17.56 -9.06 -2.38
CA LEU A 183 18.04 -10.18 -1.58
C LEU A 183 16.93 -11.23 -1.37
N VAL A 184 15.77 -10.79 -0.93
CA VAL A 184 14.61 -11.67 -0.68
C VAL A 184 14.12 -12.30 -1.98
N ALA A 185 14.04 -11.53 -3.07
CA ALA A 185 13.62 -12.04 -4.37
C ALA A 185 14.57 -13.11 -4.93
N ASP A 186 15.89 -12.88 -4.87
CA ASP A 186 16.90 -13.88 -5.28
C ASP A 186 16.74 -15.18 -4.49
N ARG A 187 16.58 -15.06 -3.18
CA ARG A 187 16.45 -16.22 -2.31
C ARG A 187 15.20 -17.04 -2.63
N PHE A 188 14.02 -16.40 -2.74
CA PHE A 188 12.77 -17.11 -3.02
C PHE A 188 12.68 -17.66 -4.44
N SER A 189 13.30 -17.04 -5.43
CA SER A 189 13.28 -17.52 -6.81
C SER A 189 13.85 -18.93 -7.00
N ARG A 190 14.62 -19.40 -6.04
CA ARG A 190 15.21 -20.76 -6.03
C ARG A 190 14.24 -21.84 -5.48
N PHE A 191 13.18 -21.43 -4.81
CA PHE A 191 12.27 -22.33 -4.10
C PHE A 191 10.80 -22.18 -4.56
N VAL A 192 10.43 -21.03 -5.08
CA VAL A 192 9.06 -20.70 -5.50
C VAL A 192 9.04 -20.44 -7.00
N LYS A 193 8.19 -21.16 -7.74
CA LYS A 193 8.12 -21.08 -9.20
C LYS A 193 7.63 -19.72 -9.69
N ASN A 194 6.60 -19.16 -9.05
CA ASN A 194 5.93 -17.94 -9.50
C ASN A 194 6.20 -16.79 -8.52
N VAL A 195 7.27 -16.04 -8.72
CA VAL A 195 7.64 -14.89 -7.90
C VAL A 195 7.44 -13.60 -8.70
N ALA A 196 6.53 -12.74 -8.23
CA ALA A 196 6.30 -11.40 -8.77
C ALA A 196 7.01 -10.35 -7.92
N VAL A 197 7.97 -9.63 -8.50
CA VAL A 197 8.71 -8.56 -7.82
C VAL A 197 8.20 -7.20 -8.25
N LEU A 198 7.64 -6.43 -7.31
CA LEU A 198 6.97 -5.16 -7.54
C LEU A 198 7.78 -3.99 -6.95
N SER A 199 8.39 -3.20 -7.82
CA SER A 199 9.14 -2.00 -7.41
C SER A 199 8.93 -0.85 -8.39
N GLY A 200 9.24 0.37 -7.95
CA GLY A 200 9.23 1.51 -8.86
C GLY A 200 10.32 1.40 -9.94
N GLY A 201 9.98 1.76 -11.18
CA GLY A 201 10.93 1.79 -12.30
C GLY A 201 11.05 0.50 -13.10
N LEU A 202 10.10 -0.45 -12.96
CA LEU A 202 10.06 -1.67 -13.79
C LEU A 202 10.03 -1.33 -15.28
N SER A 203 10.85 -2.02 -16.06
CA SER A 203 10.82 -2.02 -17.51
C SER A 203 9.51 -2.65 -18.05
N ALA A 204 9.26 -2.46 -19.35
CA ALA A 204 8.08 -3.06 -19.97
C ALA A 204 8.13 -4.61 -19.93
N ALA A 205 9.32 -5.20 -20.09
CA ALA A 205 9.53 -6.65 -20.01
C ALA A 205 9.25 -7.18 -18.60
N GLU A 206 9.78 -6.52 -17.55
CA GLU A 206 9.53 -6.89 -16.15
C GLU A 206 8.05 -6.77 -15.78
N ARG A 207 7.36 -5.72 -16.24
CA ARG A 207 5.91 -5.58 -16.03
C ARG A 207 5.13 -6.73 -16.63
N LYS A 208 5.47 -7.13 -17.87
CA LYS A 208 4.82 -8.26 -18.54
C LYS A 208 5.06 -9.58 -17.79
N LEU A 209 6.27 -9.78 -17.26
CA LEU A 209 6.57 -10.94 -16.42
C LEU A 209 5.74 -10.93 -15.15
N VAL A 210 5.67 -9.80 -14.44
CA VAL A 210 4.82 -9.64 -13.25
C VAL A 210 3.37 -9.93 -13.59
N GLU A 211 2.82 -9.39 -14.68
CA GLU A 211 1.44 -9.65 -15.11
C GLU A 211 1.20 -11.14 -15.37
N SER A 212 2.16 -11.85 -16.00
CA SER A 212 2.04 -13.29 -16.21
C SER A 212 2.03 -14.10 -14.94
N VAL A 213 2.87 -13.75 -13.97
CA VAL A 213 2.89 -14.39 -12.64
C VAL A 213 1.59 -14.10 -11.87
N LEU A 214 1.10 -12.87 -11.93
CA LEU A 214 -0.17 -12.51 -11.27
C LEU A 214 -1.38 -13.21 -11.90
N ALA A 215 -1.31 -13.54 -13.18
CA ALA A 215 -2.34 -14.28 -13.90
C ALA A 215 -2.23 -15.81 -13.74
N ALA A 216 -1.24 -16.31 -13.00
CA ALA A 216 -1.08 -17.75 -12.75
C ALA A 216 -2.36 -18.37 -12.14
N PRO A 217 -2.71 -19.61 -12.52
CA PRO A 217 -3.87 -20.30 -11.98
C PRO A 217 -3.88 -20.35 -10.44
N GLU A 218 -5.06 -20.40 -9.85
CA GLU A 218 -5.19 -20.46 -8.38
C GLU A 218 -4.61 -21.75 -7.76
N SER A 219 -4.53 -22.81 -8.55
CA SER A 219 -3.89 -24.06 -8.15
C SER A 219 -2.37 -23.99 -8.07
N GLU A 220 -1.75 -22.99 -8.67
CA GLU A 220 -0.30 -22.79 -8.63
C GLU A 220 0.09 -21.88 -7.46
N GLU A 221 1.21 -22.24 -6.83
CA GLU A 221 1.85 -21.38 -5.82
C GLU A 221 2.33 -20.07 -6.43
N ARG A 222 2.24 -19.00 -5.65
CA ARG A 222 2.63 -17.68 -6.08
C ARG A 222 3.08 -16.84 -4.88
N LEU A 223 4.18 -16.11 -5.06
CA LEU A 223 4.69 -15.16 -4.10
C LEU A 223 4.74 -13.76 -4.71
N VAL A 224 4.22 -12.77 -4.02
CA VAL A 224 4.38 -11.36 -4.38
C VAL A 224 5.36 -10.71 -3.41
N ILE A 225 6.38 -10.04 -3.92
CA ILE A 225 7.36 -9.28 -3.14
C ILE A 225 7.28 -7.82 -3.61
N ALA A 226 7.07 -6.89 -2.70
CA ALA A 226 6.85 -5.49 -3.06
C ALA A 226 7.57 -4.51 -2.16
N THR A 227 7.89 -3.32 -2.70
CA THR A 227 8.19 -2.17 -1.85
C THR A 227 6.92 -1.46 -1.41
N GLY A 228 6.92 -0.89 -0.20
CA GLY A 228 5.76 -0.21 0.35
C GLY A 228 5.23 0.91 -0.53
N ARG A 229 6.13 1.67 -1.15
CA ARG A 229 5.76 2.72 -2.09
C ARG A 229 4.96 2.20 -3.29
N TYR A 230 5.40 1.12 -3.90
CA TYR A 230 4.72 0.54 -5.07
C TYR A 230 3.35 -0.03 -4.70
N LEU A 231 3.26 -0.68 -3.54
CA LEU A 231 2.00 -1.20 -3.03
C LEU A 231 0.95 -0.09 -2.79
N GLY A 232 1.40 1.08 -2.36
CA GLY A 232 0.56 2.28 -2.17
C GLY A 232 -0.01 2.83 -3.48
N GLU A 233 0.70 2.69 -4.60
CA GLU A 233 0.38 3.33 -5.89
C GLU A 233 -0.64 2.57 -6.76
N GLY A 234 -1.56 1.79 -6.16
CA GLY A 234 -2.69 1.21 -6.91
C GLY A 234 -2.56 -0.26 -7.29
N PHE A 235 -1.58 -0.99 -6.74
CA PHE A 235 -1.53 -2.45 -6.88
C PHE A 235 -2.75 -3.07 -6.19
N ASP A 236 -3.41 -4.01 -6.88
CA ASP A 236 -4.62 -4.65 -6.37
C ASP A 236 -4.71 -6.10 -6.85
N ASP A 237 -4.71 -7.01 -5.91
CA ASP A 237 -4.84 -8.45 -6.14
C ASP A 237 -5.72 -9.05 -5.05
N SER A 238 -6.91 -9.53 -5.43
CA SER A 238 -7.90 -10.08 -4.50
C SER A 238 -7.50 -11.41 -3.87
N ARG A 239 -6.57 -12.15 -4.49
CA ARG A 239 -6.07 -13.43 -3.94
C ARG A 239 -5.24 -13.26 -2.68
N LEU A 240 -4.57 -12.12 -2.50
CA LEU A 240 -3.68 -11.89 -1.35
C LEU A 240 -4.43 -12.06 -0.04
N ASP A 241 -3.95 -12.96 0.81
CA ASP A 241 -4.51 -13.28 2.12
C ASP A 241 -3.48 -13.22 3.26
N THR A 242 -2.19 -13.16 2.95
CA THR A 242 -1.13 -13.12 3.96
C THR A 242 -0.13 -12.01 3.67
N LEU A 243 0.14 -11.16 4.65
CA LEU A 243 1.14 -10.09 4.58
C LEU A 243 2.31 -10.41 5.51
N PHE A 244 3.52 -10.38 4.98
CA PHE A 244 4.76 -10.42 5.75
C PHE A 244 5.35 -9.01 5.82
N LEU A 245 5.22 -8.36 6.96
CA LEU A 245 5.73 -7.01 7.20
C LEU A 245 7.20 -7.09 7.63
N THR A 246 8.10 -7.18 6.66
CA THR A 246 9.52 -7.46 6.92
C THR A 246 10.31 -6.26 7.44
N MET A 247 9.82 -5.04 7.27
CA MET A 247 10.41 -3.82 7.81
C MET A 247 9.45 -3.10 8.75
N PRO A 248 9.96 -2.55 9.86
CA PRO A 248 9.12 -1.88 10.84
C PRO A 248 8.57 -0.57 10.27
N ILE A 249 7.26 -0.39 10.40
CA ILE A 249 6.57 0.88 10.14
C ILE A 249 5.97 1.40 11.45
N SER A 250 5.81 2.70 11.59
CA SER A 250 5.24 3.30 12.80
C SER A 250 3.98 4.10 12.55
N TRP A 251 3.67 4.40 11.28
CA TRP A 251 2.52 5.22 10.95
C TRP A 251 1.26 4.39 10.69
N LYS A 252 0.21 4.68 11.45
CA LYS A 252 -1.08 3.97 11.39
C LYS A 252 -1.71 4.01 9.98
N GLY A 253 -1.55 5.11 9.24
CA GLY A 253 -2.08 5.25 7.89
C GLY A 253 -1.43 4.29 6.90
N THR A 254 -0.10 4.18 6.94
CA THR A 254 0.64 3.21 6.12
C THR A 254 0.23 1.78 6.43
N LEU A 255 0.08 1.45 7.72
CA LEU A 255 -0.39 0.14 8.14
C LEU A 255 -1.78 -0.17 7.55
N ALA A 256 -2.73 0.77 7.67
CA ALA A 256 -4.08 0.60 7.14
C ALA A 256 -4.10 0.40 5.60
N GLN A 257 -3.24 1.11 4.86
CA GLN A 257 -3.09 0.93 3.42
C GLN A 257 -2.57 -0.48 3.08
N TYR A 258 -1.56 -0.96 3.80
CA TYR A 258 -0.95 -2.27 3.52
C TYR A 258 -1.91 -3.42 3.84
N VAL A 259 -2.48 -3.45 5.04
CA VAL A 259 -3.43 -4.52 5.40
C VAL A 259 -4.72 -4.44 4.59
N GLY A 260 -5.13 -3.23 4.18
CA GLY A 260 -6.30 -3.03 3.32
C GLY A 260 -6.22 -3.75 1.96
N ARG A 261 -5.00 -4.07 1.49
CA ARG A 261 -4.82 -4.87 0.27
C ARG A 261 -5.27 -6.31 0.44
N LEU A 262 -5.28 -6.82 1.68
CA LEU A 262 -5.74 -8.18 1.99
C LEU A 262 -7.27 -8.27 2.10
N HIS A 263 -7.97 -7.15 2.33
CA HIS A 263 -9.42 -7.14 2.59
C HIS A 263 -10.28 -7.32 1.35
N ARG A 264 -9.67 -7.45 0.16
CA ARG A 264 -10.42 -7.73 -1.05
C ARG A 264 -11.09 -9.09 -0.96
N GLN A 265 -12.38 -9.12 -1.27
CA GLN A 265 -13.14 -10.37 -1.31
C GLN A 265 -12.60 -11.27 -2.43
N HIS A 266 -12.43 -12.53 -2.11
CA HIS A 266 -12.03 -13.59 -3.04
C HIS A 266 -12.70 -14.89 -2.63
N ALA A 267 -13.06 -15.73 -3.60
CA ALA A 267 -13.69 -17.00 -3.33
C ALA A 267 -12.76 -17.88 -2.47
N GLY A 268 -13.30 -18.46 -1.41
CA GLY A 268 -12.54 -19.34 -0.50
C GLY A 268 -11.67 -18.62 0.55
N LYS A 269 -11.57 -17.30 0.54
CA LYS A 269 -10.85 -16.53 1.58
C LYS A 269 -11.66 -16.49 2.88
N THR A 270 -11.19 -17.17 3.92
CA THR A 270 -11.82 -17.25 5.24
C THR A 270 -11.16 -16.35 6.29
N ASP A 271 -9.90 -16.04 6.08
CA ASP A 271 -9.14 -15.13 6.93
C ASP A 271 -8.06 -14.36 6.16
N VAL A 272 -7.57 -13.32 6.78
CA VAL A 272 -6.35 -12.62 6.39
C VAL A 272 -5.38 -12.62 7.55
N LEU A 273 -4.10 -12.88 7.26
CA LEU A 273 -3.05 -13.04 8.26
C LEU A 273 -1.92 -12.07 8.00
N VAL A 274 -1.50 -11.37 9.05
CA VAL A 274 -0.31 -10.51 9.01
C VAL A 274 0.77 -11.14 9.89
N TYR A 275 1.95 -11.37 9.35
CA TYR A 275 3.16 -11.66 10.11
C TYR A 275 3.87 -10.34 10.41
N ASP A 276 3.99 -10.01 11.68
CA ASP A 276 4.66 -8.80 12.17
C ASP A 276 5.93 -9.17 12.92
N TYR A 277 7.10 -8.84 12.37
CA TYR A 277 8.37 -9.14 12.98
C TYR A 277 8.74 -8.07 14.01
N VAL A 278 8.84 -8.50 15.27
CA VAL A 278 9.05 -7.65 16.44
C VAL A 278 10.50 -7.77 16.92
N ASP A 279 11.28 -6.75 16.67
CA ASP A 279 12.68 -6.63 17.05
C ASP A 279 12.78 -6.00 18.46
N ALA A 280 12.38 -6.77 19.49
CA ALA A 280 12.17 -6.27 20.85
C ALA A 280 13.47 -5.82 21.55
N GLY A 281 14.63 -6.37 21.15
CA GLY A 281 15.94 -6.00 21.68
C GLY A 281 16.36 -4.56 21.37
N VAL A 282 15.68 -3.89 20.41
CA VAL A 282 16.00 -2.53 20.01
C VAL A 282 14.90 -1.56 20.44
N PRO A 283 15.12 -0.63 21.39
CA PRO A 283 14.07 0.18 22.00
C PRO A 283 13.23 1.00 21.01
N VAL A 284 13.84 1.54 19.95
CA VAL A 284 13.08 2.29 18.93
C VAL A 284 12.16 1.37 18.14
N LEU A 285 12.59 0.17 17.79
CA LEU A 285 11.81 -0.82 17.06
C LEU A 285 10.69 -1.41 17.93
N ALA A 286 10.95 -1.66 19.21
CA ALA A 286 9.95 -2.06 20.18
C ALA A 286 8.82 -1.03 20.31
N ARG A 287 9.15 0.28 20.35
CA ARG A 287 8.14 1.36 20.32
C ARG A 287 7.34 1.38 19.01
N MET A 288 7.99 1.11 17.88
CA MET A 288 7.28 1.01 16.60
C MET A 288 6.31 -0.18 16.58
N ALA A 289 6.71 -1.33 17.11
CA ALA A 289 5.84 -2.51 17.25
C ALA A 289 4.64 -2.21 18.15
N ALA A 290 4.82 -1.53 19.29
CA ALA A 290 3.71 -1.13 20.15
C ALA A 290 2.68 -0.23 19.43
N LYS A 291 3.15 0.69 18.56
CA LYS A 291 2.26 1.52 17.72
C LYS A 291 1.49 0.68 16.69
N ARG A 292 2.15 -0.32 16.09
CA ARG A 292 1.48 -1.24 15.14
C ARG A 292 0.41 -2.07 15.83
N ARG A 293 0.68 -2.61 17.04
CA ARG A 293 -0.33 -3.34 17.85
C ARG A 293 -1.58 -2.51 18.08
N ALA A 294 -1.42 -1.23 18.47
CA ALA A 294 -2.55 -0.31 18.62
C ALA A 294 -3.26 -0.08 17.28
N GLY A 295 -2.52 0.00 16.17
CA GLY A 295 -3.06 0.11 14.82
C GLY A 295 -3.89 -1.10 14.41
N TYR A 296 -3.39 -2.31 14.61
CA TYR A 296 -4.08 -3.56 14.32
C TYR A 296 -5.41 -3.67 15.07
N ARG A 297 -5.39 -3.42 16.39
CA ARG A 297 -6.62 -3.44 17.21
C ARG A 297 -7.66 -2.43 16.72
N ALA A 298 -7.22 -1.24 16.30
CA ALA A 298 -8.11 -0.22 15.75
C ALA A 298 -8.71 -0.59 14.38
N LEU A 299 -8.06 -1.52 13.65
CA LEU A 299 -8.51 -2.05 12.36
C LEU A 299 -9.29 -3.36 12.51
N GLY A 300 -9.55 -3.84 13.74
CA GLY A 300 -10.31 -5.06 13.98
C GLY A 300 -9.51 -6.36 13.88
N TYR A 301 -8.18 -6.29 13.92
CA TYR A 301 -7.33 -7.48 13.94
C TYR A 301 -7.20 -8.05 15.34
N SER A 302 -7.21 -9.39 15.43
CA SER A 302 -6.89 -10.16 16.63
C SER A 302 -5.42 -10.55 16.63
N LEU A 303 -4.74 -10.43 17.76
CA LEU A 303 -3.35 -10.86 17.97
C LEU A 303 -3.33 -12.33 18.40
N GLU A 304 -2.50 -13.14 17.72
CA GLU A 304 -2.21 -14.55 18.06
C GLU A 304 -0.84 -14.68 18.72
#